data_f080c3bab7bc6d3525d5e58bff76eede
#
_entry.id   f080c3bab7bc6d3525d5e58bff76eede
#
_cell.length_a   1.000
_cell.length_b   1.000
_cell.length_c   1.000
_cell.angle_alpha   90.00
_cell.angle_beta   90.00
_cell.angle_gamma   90.00
#
_symmetry.space_group_name_H-M   'P 1'
#
loop_
_entity.id
_entity.type
_entity.pdbx_description
1 polymer ?
#
loop_
_entity_poly.entity_id
_entity_poly.type
_entity_poly.pdbx_seq_one_letter_code
_entity_poly.pdbx_strand_id
1 'polypeptide(L)'
;MEQAGRLGRRGLLQASLAGALAGCSTMPGSSFEPALQLAPIRARTDRIFDIAVCLRPFRPAGPRVETERLGGTLVVHNYGHGGSGWSLSWGSSARAVRLAMQGSPAEVAVIGCGALGLTSAILAQRAGARVTIYARDQLPETTSARATGEWTPDSRVALVDAAAPDFAAVWEDMARSAFKTHRNYLGLPGTPVEWIDQYAISDDTPRNSQASENTSTGKPVVQFA
;
A
#
# COMPACT_ATOMS: atom_id res chain seq x y z
N MET A 1 -41.29 -63.13 -17.80
CA MET A 1 -41.51 -62.76 -16.38
C MET A 1 -40.21 -62.07 -15.95
N GLU A 2 -40.23 -60.75 -15.97
CA GLU A 2 -39.08 -59.89 -15.75
C GLU A 2 -39.08 -59.49 -14.27
N GLN A 3 -38.00 -59.84 -13.54
CA GLN A 3 -37.81 -59.42 -12.15
C GLN A 3 -37.20 -58.00 -12.12
N ALA A 4 -38.02 -57.04 -11.81
CA ALA A 4 -37.56 -55.69 -11.49
C ALA A 4 -36.85 -55.72 -10.12
N GLY A 5 -35.50 -55.59 -10.16
CA GLY A 5 -34.70 -55.49 -8.97
C GLY A 5 -34.97 -54.14 -8.21
N ARG A 6 -35.46 -54.24 -6.97
CA ARG A 6 -35.67 -53.15 -6.03
C ARG A 6 -34.33 -52.60 -5.59
N LEU A 7 -33.99 -51.38 -6.00
CA LEU A 7 -32.86 -50.62 -5.48
C LEU A 7 -33.12 -50.28 -4.00
N GLY A 8 -32.32 -50.84 -3.13
CA GLY A 8 -32.38 -50.56 -1.70
C GLY A 8 -31.93 -49.12 -1.37
N ARG A 9 -32.42 -48.56 -0.26
CA ARG A 9 -32.08 -47.22 0.23
C ARG A 9 -30.58 -46.89 0.23
N ARG A 10 -29.70 -47.85 0.45
CA ARG A 10 -28.23 -47.70 0.38
C ARG A 10 -27.74 -47.46 -1.06
N GLY A 11 -28.33 -48.08 -2.07
CA GLY A 11 -27.96 -47.84 -3.47
C GLY A 11 -28.36 -46.45 -3.95
N LEU A 12 -29.50 -45.92 -3.47
CA LEU A 12 -29.93 -44.55 -3.79
C LEU A 12 -29.00 -43.50 -3.17
N LEU A 13 -28.55 -43.70 -1.94
CA LEU A 13 -27.60 -42.76 -1.27
C LEU A 13 -26.20 -42.78 -1.91
N GLN A 14 -25.74 -43.95 -2.35
CA GLN A 14 -24.45 -44.06 -3.07
C GLN A 14 -24.51 -43.43 -4.47
N ALA A 15 -25.61 -43.56 -5.19
CA ALA A 15 -25.82 -42.92 -6.48
C ALA A 15 -25.93 -41.37 -6.35
N SER A 16 -26.54 -40.87 -5.28
CA SER A 16 -26.64 -39.43 -4.99
C SER A 16 -25.30 -38.83 -4.63
N LEU A 17 -24.43 -39.55 -3.90
CA LEU A 17 -23.09 -39.05 -3.54
C LEU A 17 -22.14 -39.04 -4.74
N ALA A 18 -22.22 -40.01 -5.65
CA ALA A 18 -21.46 -40.06 -6.88
C ALA A 18 -21.86 -38.92 -7.87
N GLY A 19 -23.16 -38.61 -7.94
CA GLY A 19 -23.68 -37.52 -8.75
C GLY A 19 -23.24 -36.12 -8.25
N ALA A 20 -23.12 -35.93 -6.93
CA ALA A 20 -22.71 -34.67 -6.34
C ALA A 20 -21.20 -34.39 -6.52
N LEU A 21 -20.37 -35.43 -6.63
CA LEU A 21 -18.93 -35.28 -6.90
C LEU A 21 -18.59 -35.07 -8.38
N ALA A 22 -19.44 -35.53 -9.30
CA ALA A 22 -19.24 -35.35 -10.74
C ALA A 22 -19.66 -33.94 -11.24
N GLY A 23 -20.48 -33.24 -10.46
CA GLY A 23 -20.95 -31.89 -10.82
C GLY A 23 -19.91 -30.75 -10.68
N CYS A 24 -18.79 -31.00 -9.98
CA CYS A 24 -17.77 -29.99 -9.76
C CYS A 24 -16.60 -30.00 -10.76
N SER A 25 -16.59 -30.91 -11.73
CA SER A 25 -15.39 -31.12 -12.57
C SER A 25 -15.52 -30.79 -14.04
N THR A 26 -16.64 -30.23 -14.50
CA THR A 26 -16.79 -29.85 -15.91
C THR A 26 -17.55 -28.52 -16.12
N MET A 27 -17.12 -27.47 -15.42
CA MET A 27 -17.28 -26.15 -16.00
C MET A 27 -16.12 -25.95 -16.98
N PRO A 28 -16.36 -25.86 -18.30
CA PRO A 28 -15.36 -25.27 -19.16
C PRO A 28 -15.13 -23.88 -18.58
N GLY A 29 -13.89 -23.60 -18.15
CA GLY A 29 -13.51 -22.27 -17.72
C GLY A 29 -13.80 -21.33 -18.89
N SER A 30 -14.96 -20.67 -18.87
CA SER A 30 -15.11 -19.45 -19.62
C SER A 30 -14.13 -18.49 -18.97
N SER A 31 -12.94 -18.37 -19.56
CA SER A 31 -12.08 -17.23 -19.32
C SER A 31 -12.90 -16.01 -19.75
N PHE A 32 -13.65 -15.46 -18.79
CA PHE A 32 -14.23 -14.16 -18.96
C PHE A 32 -13.03 -13.19 -18.90
N GLU A 33 -12.40 -12.97 -20.04
CA GLU A 33 -11.55 -11.80 -20.21
C GLU A 33 -12.48 -10.63 -20.50
N PRO A 34 -12.73 -9.75 -19.53
CA PRO A 34 -13.44 -8.52 -19.82
C PRO A 34 -12.62 -7.79 -20.88
N ALA A 35 -13.23 -7.53 -22.03
CA ALA A 35 -12.59 -6.73 -23.05
C ALA A 35 -12.22 -5.37 -22.43
N LEU A 36 -10.95 -5.12 -22.29
CA LEU A 36 -10.40 -3.88 -21.76
C LEU A 36 -10.79 -2.74 -22.69
N GLN A 37 -11.83 -2.01 -22.35
CA GLN A 37 -12.18 -0.79 -23.05
C GLN A 37 -11.42 0.39 -22.45
N LEU A 38 -10.11 0.46 -22.76
CA LEU A 38 -9.33 1.64 -22.42
C LEU A 38 -9.73 2.79 -23.37
N ALA A 39 -10.23 3.87 -22.79
CA ALA A 39 -10.44 5.09 -23.57
C ALA A 39 -9.08 5.60 -24.07
N PRO A 40 -8.93 5.94 -25.38
CA PRO A 40 -7.67 6.44 -25.90
C PRO A 40 -7.21 7.69 -25.15
N ILE A 41 -5.97 7.67 -24.64
CA ILE A 41 -5.37 8.84 -24.01
C ILE A 41 -5.15 9.91 -25.08
N ARG A 42 -5.80 11.05 -24.93
CA ARG A 42 -5.62 12.21 -25.81
C ARG A 42 -4.50 13.11 -25.26
N ALA A 43 -3.28 12.57 -25.19
CA ALA A 43 -2.09 13.29 -24.75
C ALA A 43 -1.66 14.33 -25.80
N ARG A 44 -2.04 15.58 -25.59
CA ARG A 44 -1.73 16.71 -26.49
C ARG A 44 -1.26 17.89 -25.63
N THR A 45 -0.31 18.67 -26.15
CA THR A 45 0.27 19.82 -25.42
C THR A 45 -0.77 20.91 -25.14
N ASP A 46 -1.76 21.09 -26.03
CA ASP A 46 -2.86 22.04 -25.84
C ASP A 46 -3.85 21.64 -24.73
N ARG A 47 -3.67 20.47 -24.13
CA ARG A 47 -4.47 19.96 -23.00
C ARG A 47 -3.72 20.00 -21.66
N ILE A 48 -2.51 20.50 -21.63
CA ILE A 48 -1.77 20.70 -20.38
C ILE A 48 -2.38 21.93 -19.70
N PHE A 49 -2.99 21.72 -18.55
CA PHE A 49 -3.56 22.80 -17.74
C PHE A 49 -2.74 23.09 -16.47
N ASP A 50 -1.88 22.17 -16.07
CA ASP A 50 -0.97 22.35 -14.94
C ASP A 50 0.27 21.45 -15.07
N ILE A 51 1.41 21.93 -14.58
CA ILE A 51 2.66 21.16 -14.46
C ILE A 51 3.15 21.31 -13.03
N ALA A 52 2.98 20.26 -12.23
CA ALA A 52 3.45 20.23 -10.87
C ALA A 52 4.76 19.43 -10.77
N VAL A 53 5.78 20.02 -10.14
CA VAL A 53 7.05 19.37 -9.86
C VAL A 53 7.29 19.33 -8.36
N CYS A 54 7.65 18.17 -7.83
CA CYS A 54 8.01 18.03 -6.43
C CYS A 54 9.21 17.10 -6.24
N LEU A 55 10.00 17.35 -5.20
CA LEU A 55 11.10 16.49 -4.81
C LEU A 55 10.56 15.30 -4.00
N ARG A 56 10.99 14.08 -4.35
CA ARG A 56 10.73 12.90 -3.53
C ARG A 56 11.72 12.89 -2.36
N PRO A 57 11.28 12.77 -1.11
CA PRO A 57 12.16 12.75 0.05
C PRO A 57 12.84 11.38 0.18
N PHE A 58 13.73 11.06 -0.77
CA PHE A 58 14.42 9.78 -0.83
C PHE A 58 15.65 9.76 0.07
N ARG A 59 15.83 8.63 0.77
CA ARG A 59 17.04 8.32 1.54
C ARG A 59 17.58 6.97 1.08
N PRO A 60 18.87 6.85 0.77
CA PRO A 60 19.49 5.58 0.38
C PRO A 60 19.27 4.46 1.41
N ALA A 61 19.38 4.77 2.70
CA ALA A 61 19.15 3.82 3.79
C ALA A 61 17.67 3.50 4.08
N GLY A 62 16.74 4.06 3.32
CA GLY A 62 15.31 3.94 3.57
C GLY A 62 14.74 4.98 4.55
N PRO A 63 13.46 4.85 4.91
CA PRO A 63 12.79 5.72 5.87
C PRO A 63 13.51 5.78 7.21
N ARG A 64 13.64 6.99 7.76
CA ARG A 64 14.13 7.20 9.12
C ARG A 64 12.96 7.13 10.09
N VAL A 65 12.86 6.03 10.86
CA VAL A 65 11.85 5.86 11.91
C VAL A 65 12.57 5.48 13.20
N GLU A 66 13.06 6.48 13.91
CA GLU A 66 13.88 6.31 15.09
C GLU A 66 13.74 7.47 16.06
N THR A 67 14.25 7.29 17.27
CA THR A 67 14.26 8.30 18.33
C THR A 67 15.59 9.03 18.42
N GLU A 68 15.52 10.31 18.78
CA GLU A 68 16.66 11.15 19.11
C GLU A 68 16.32 11.99 20.34
N ARG A 69 17.30 12.23 21.23
CA ARG A 69 17.14 13.17 22.33
C ARG A 69 17.87 14.48 22.05
N LEU A 70 17.10 15.56 22.03
CA LEU A 70 17.64 16.92 21.92
C LEU A 70 17.40 17.62 23.27
N GLY A 71 18.46 17.66 24.10
CA GLY A 71 18.33 18.09 25.50
C GLY A 71 17.33 17.21 26.26
N GLY A 72 16.31 17.81 26.85
CA GLY A 72 15.23 17.09 27.56
C GLY A 72 14.11 16.58 26.65
N THR A 73 14.11 16.92 25.37
CA THR A 73 13.01 16.61 24.44
C THR A 73 13.27 15.30 23.70
N LEU A 74 12.27 14.41 23.69
CA LEU A 74 12.27 13.24 22.81
C LEU A 74 11.78 13.66 21.43
N VAL A 75 12.60 13.44 20.42
CA VAL A 75 12.25 13.61 19.01
C VAL A 75 12.12 12.24 18.36
N VAL A 76 11.02 12.02 17.64
CA VAL A 76 10.82 10.81 16.85
C VAL A 76 10.77 11.20 15.37
N HIS A 77 11.72 10.67 14.64
CA HIS A 77 11.79 10.88 13.19
C HIS A 77 10.85 9.96 12.45
N ASN A 78 10.18 10.48 11.43
CA ASN A 78 9.33 9.70 10.53
C ASN A 78 9.32 10.37 9.15
N TYR A 79 10.37 10.13 8.35
CA TYR A 79 10.55 10.75 7.04
C TYR A 79 11.47 9.94 6.13
N GLY A 80 11.57 10.35 4.87
CA GLY A 80 12.52 9.78 3.92
C GLY A 80 11.99 8.57 3.14
N HIS A 81 10.68 8.52 2.89
CA HIS A 81 9.98 7.39 2.28
C HIS A 81 10.07 7.35 0.74
N GLY A 82 10.81 8.25 0.11
CA GLY A 82 10.96 8.27 -1.34
C GLY A 82 9.62 8.43 -2.07
N GLY A 83 9.28 7.47 -2.92
CA GLY A 83 8.01 7.44 -3.64
C GLY A 83 6.85 6.81 -2.85
N SER A 84 7.14 6.15 -1.72
CA SER A 84 6.18 5.29 -1.01
C SER A 84 5.49 5.97 0.19
N GLY A 85 5.58 7.30 0.29
CA GLY A 85 5.07 8.05 1.45
C GLY A 85 3.60 7.80 1.77
N TRP A 86 2.71 7.81 0.77
CA TRP A 86 1.30 7.48 0.96
C TRP A 86 1.09 6.02 1.35
N SER A 87 1.71 5.10 0.59
CA SER A 87 1.55 3.66 0.81
C SER A 87 1.98 3.23 2.21
N LEU A 88 3.11 3.74 2.71
CA LEU A 88 3.67 3.37 4.00
C LEU A 88 3.18 4.24 5.17
N SER A 89 2.42 5.31 4.91
CA SER A 89 2.11 6.35 5.90
C SER A 89 1.57 5.79 7.22
N TRP A 90 0.54 4.96 7.19
CA TRP A 90 -0.07 4.41 8.40
C TRP A 90 0.86 3.45 9.16
N GLY A 91 1.57 2.58 8.45
CA GLY A 91 2.49 1.61 9.07
C GLY A 91 3.71 2.26 9.69
N SER A 92 4.31 3.19 8.96
CA SER A 92 5.44 3.99 9.42
C SER A 92 5.06 4.87 10.62
N SER A 93 3.91 5.55 10.52
CA SER A 93 3.40 6.39 11.61
C SER A 93 3.01 5.58 12.85
N ALA A 94 2.45 4.36 12.68
CA ALA A 94 2.18 3.49 13.81
C ALA A 94 3.47 3.10 14.54
N ARG A 95 4.56 2.86 13.82
CA ARG A 95 5.88 2.60 14.39
C ARG A 95 6.44 3.83 15.12
N ALA A 96 6.38 5.00 14.49
CA ALA A 96 6.85 6.26 15.06
C ALA A 96 6.06 6.64 16.33
N VAL A 97 4.74 6.57 16.27
CA VAL A 97 3.87 6.90 17.42
C VAL A 97 4.07 5.93 18.57
N ARG A 98 4.31 4.63 18.31
CA ARG A 98 4.66 3.68 19.36
C ARG A 98 5.93 4.10 20.11
N LEU A 99 6.94 4.61 19.41
CA LEU A 99 8.16 5.16 20.02
C LEU A 99 7.87 6.44 20.81
N ALA A 100 7.07 7.35 20.25
CA ALA A 100 6.73 8.61 20.89
C ALA A 100 5.92 8.43 22.18
N MET A 101 5.04 7.42 22.21
CA MET A 101 4.12 7.19 23.33
C MET A 101 4.68 6.30 24.44
N GLN A 102 5.94 5.86 24.38
CA GLN A 102 6.55 5.00 25.42
C GLN A 102 6.51 5.61 26.83
N GLY A 103 6.58 6.95 26.92
CA GLY A 103 6.46 7.67 28.19
C GLY A 103 5.06 8.19 28.48
N SER A 104 4.05 7.79 27.72
CA SER A 104 2.67 8.27 27.80
C SER A 104 2.55 9.81 27.90
N PRO A 105 3.18 10.57 26.97
CA PRO A 105 3.12 12.02 27.02
C PRO A 105 1.68 12.50 26.82
N ALA A 106 1.28 13.49 27.61
CA ALA A 106 -0.05 14.12 27.47
C ALA A 106 -0.14 14.98 26.19
N GLU A 107 0.99 15.49 25.71
CA GLU A 107 1.09 16.37 24.57
C GLU A 107 2.14 15.89 23.57
N VAL A 108 1.79 15.97 22.28
CA VAL A 108 2.68 15.64 21.18
C VAL A 108 2.63 16.76 20.13
N ALA A 109 3.79 17.29 19.78
CA ALA A 109 3.97 18.19 18.67
C ALA A 109 4.32 17.39 17.42
N VAL A 110 3.57 17.57 16.33
CA VAL A 110 3.85 16.97 15.02
C VAL A 110 4.34 18.06 14.08
N ILE A 111 5.50 17.85 13.46
CA ILE A 111 6.07 18.80 12.51
C ILE A 111 5.81 18.30 11.10
N GLY A 112 4.98 19.05 10.35
CA GLY A 112 4.56 18.74 8.99
C GLY A 112 3.09 18.33 8.90
N CYS A 113 2.45 18.69 7.77
CA CYS A 113 1.03 18.43 7.48
C CYS A 113 0.83 17.62 6.19
N GLY A 114 1.86 16.87 5.78
CA GLY A 114 1.77 15.88 4.69
C GLY A 114 1.24 14.54 5.18
N ALA A 115 1.28 13.53 4.31
CA ALA A 115 0.75 12.18 4.60
C ALA A 115 1.28 11.59 5.91
N LEU A 116 2.61 11.69 6.14
CA LEU A 116 3.24 11.15 7.36
C LEU A 116 2.87 11.96 8.62
N GLY A 117 2.83 13.28 8.50
CA GLY A 117 2.47 14.15 9.63
C GLY A 117 1.03 13.93 10.06
N LEU A 118 0.09 13.94 9.11
CA LEU A 118 -1.34 13.73 9.40
C LEU A 118 -1.61 12.33 9.98
N THR A 119 -1.05 11.28 9.42
CA THR A 119 -1.25 9.92 9.94
C THR A 119 -0.61 9.73 11.31
N SER A 120 0.57 10.35 11.56
CA SER A 120 1.19 10.36 12.89
C SER A 120 0.32 11.13 13.91
N ALA A 121 -0.21 12.29 13.54
CA ALA A 121 -1.07 13.08 14.39
C ALA A 121 -2.35 12.33 14.78
N ILE A 122 -3.03 11.72 13.82
CA ILE A 122 -4.24 10.92 14.04
C ILE A 122 -3.95 9.74 14.99
N LEU A 123 -2.84 9.04 14.77
CA LEU A 123 -2.49 7.89 15.61
C LEU A 123 -2.09 8.31 17.03
N ALA A 124 -1.34 9.41 17.19
CA ALA A 124 -1.01 9.95 18.51
C ALA A 124 -2.26 10.41 19.27
N GLN A 125 -3.20 11.07 18.59
CA GLN A 125 -4.48 11.44 19.15
C GLN A 125 -5.31 10.22 19.60
N ARG A 126 -5.37 9.18 18.75
CA ARG A 126 -6.03 7.90 19.09
C ARG A 126 -5.36 7.19 20.27
N ALA A 127 -4.06 7.41 20.46
CA ALA A 127 -3.32 6.91 21.63
C ALA A 127 -3.49 7.76 22.91
N GLY A 128 -4.34 8.81 22.87
CA GLY A 128 -4.72 9.64 24.01
C GLY A 128 -3.93 10.93 24.19
N ALA A 129 -3.00 11.26 23.30
CA ALA A 129 -2.27 12.52 23.39
C ALA A 129 -3.08 13.71 22.85
N ARG A 130 -2.90 14.88 23.44
CA ARG A 130 -3.26 16.15 22.83
C ARG A 130 -2.22 16.49 21.75
N VAL A 131 -2.66 16.61 20.50
CA VAL A 131 -1.76 16.80 19.36
C VAL A 131 -1.86 18.20 18.82
N THR A 132 -0.71 18.84 18.60
CA THR A 132 -0.57 20.10 17.87
C THR A 132 0.28 19.87 16.64
N ILE A 133 -0.20 20.26 15.46
CA ILE A 133 0.54 20.17 14.20
C ILE A 133 1.16 21.54 13.90
N TYR A 134 2.45 21.55 13.64
CA TYR A 134 3.20 22.72 13.16
C TYR A 134 3.61 22.46 11.71
N ALA A 135 3.14 23.28 10.78
CA ALA A 135 3.42 23.10 9.37
C ALA A 135 3.65 24.44 8.69
N ARG A 136 4.58 24.47 7.75
CA ARG A 136 4.79 25.61 6.85
C ARG A 136 3.65 25.69 5.83
N ASP A 137 3.34 24.54 5.20
CA ASP A 137 2.35 24.42 4.14
C ASP A 137 1.19 23.54 4.63
N GLN A 138 -0.03 23.89 4.27
CA GLN A 138 -1.23 23.11 4.49
C GLN A 138 -1.76 22.56 3.16
N LEU A 139 -2.78 21.72 3.19
CA LEU A 139 -3.46 21.27 1.97
C LEU A 139 -4.12 22.47 1.27
N PRO A 140 -4.03 22.59 -0.06
CA PRO A 140 -3.46 21.65 -1.02
C PRO A 140 -1.97 21.85 -1.36
N GLU A 141 -1.24 22.75 -0.68
CA GLU A 141 0.13 23.14 -1.04
C GLU A 141 1.20 22.13 -0.62
N THR A 142 0.85 21.14 0.17
CA THR A 142 1.80 20.12 0.63
C THR A 142 2.28 19.25 -0.53
N THR A 143 3.53 18.78 -0.45
CA THR A 143 4.08 17.81 -1.43
C THR A 143 3.22 16.56 -1.56
N SER A 144 2.62 16.11 -0.45
CA SER A 144 1.75 14.93 -0.45
C SER A 144 0.45 15.12 -1.25
N ALA A 145 -0.07 16.35 -1.35
CA ALA A 145 -1.27 16.65 -2.13
C ALA A 145 -1.02 16.55 -3.66
N ARG A 146 0.25 16.63 -4.08
CA ARG A 146 0.67 16.54 -5.49
C ARG A 146 1.08 15.13 -5.90
N ALA A 147 1.09 14.17 -4.96
CA ALA A 147 1.40 12.78 -5.25
C ALA A 147 0.16 12.06 -5.80
N THR A 148 0.39 11.00 -6.57
CA THR A 148 -0.70 10.19 -7.18
C THR A 148 -1.60 9.53 -6.14
N GLY A 149 -1.06 9.21 -4.95
CA GLY A 149 -1.80 8.51 -3.91
C GLY A 149 -1.95 7.01 -4.15
N GLU A 150 -1.34 6.48 -5.20
CA GLU A 150 -1.37 5.06 -5.53
C GLU A 150 -0.69 4.19 -4.48
N TRP A 151 -1.14 2.93 -4.38
CA TRP A 151 -0.50 1.92 -3.57
C TRP A 151 0.76 1.39 -4.26
N THR A 152 1.90 1.96 -3.91
CA THR A 152 3.24 1.60 -4.42
C THR A 152 4.23 1.58 -3.27
N PRO A 153 4.17 0.58 -2.36
CA PRO A 153 4.94 0.56 -1.11
C PRO A 153 6.45 0.37 -1.34
N ASP A 154 6.84 -0.08 -2.51
CA ASP A 154 8.22 -0.34 -2.95
C ASP A 154 8.81 0.79 -3.82
N SER A 155 8.05 1.83 -4.15
CA SER A 155 8.48 2.88 -5.07
C SER A 155 9.65 3.70 -4.51
N ARG A 156 10.88 3.39 -4.93
CA ARG A 156 12.12 4.11 -4.57
C ARG A 156 12.29 4.31 -3.07
N VAL A 157 12.14 3.23 -2.31
CA VAL A 157 12.13 3.26 -0.85
C VAL A 157 13.53 3.29 -0.25
N ALA A 158 14.46 2.51 -0.81
CA ALA A 158 15.84 2.41 -0.34
C ALA A 158 16.75 1.88 -1.47
N LEU A 159 18.07 1.94 -1.28
CA LEU A 159 19.05 1.21 -2.08
C LEU A 159 19.47 -0.06 -1.34
N VAL A 160 19.64 -1.15 -2.08
CA VAL A 160 20.01 -2.47 -1.51
C VAL A 160 21.31 -2.40 -0.72
N ASP A 161 22.30 -1.70 -1.26
CA ASP A 161 23.66 -1.58 -0.68
C ASP A 161 23.74 -0.60 0.51
N ALA A 162 22.70 0.20 0.74
CA ALA A 162 22.66 1.21 1.80
C ALA A 162 21.61 0.90 2.90
N ALA A 163 20.71 -0.02 2.64
CA ALA A 163 19.69 -0.43 3.59
C ALA A 163 20.27 -1.31 4.71
N ALA A 164 19.70 -1.21 5.92
CA ALA A 164 20.06 -2.10 7.01
C ALA A 164 19.69 -3.56 6.69
N PRO A 165 20.41 -4.55 7.23
CA PRO A 165 20.15 -5.97 6.95
C PRO A 165 18.72 -6.44 7.26
N ASP A 166 18.06 -5.82 8.23
CA ASP A 166 16.69 -6.11 8.66
C ASP A 166 15.63 -5.23 7.95
N PHE A 167 16.07 -4.34 7.06
CA PHE A 167 15.18 -3.37 6.41
C PHE A 167 14.01 -4.03 5.69
N ALA A 168 14.23 -5.17 5.02
CA ALA A 168 13.17 -5.89 4.32
C ALA A 168 12.01 -6.26 5.24
N ALA A 169 12.30 -6.81 6.42
CA ALA A 169 11.28 -7.19 7.39
C ALA A 169 10.56 -5.96 7.98
N VAL A 170 11.31 -4.89 8.25
CA VAL A 170 10.75 -3.62 8.74
C VAL A 170 9.83 -2.99 7.69
N TRP A 171 10.25 -2.98 6.44
CA TRP A 171 9.46 -2.47 5.33
C TRP A 171 8.17 -3.28 5.14
N GLU A 172 8.26 -4.61 5.16
CA GLU A 172 7.10 -5.49 5.01
C GLU A 172 6.08 -5.27 6.14
N ASP A 173 6.52 -5.15 7.39
CA ASP A 173 5.64 -4.86 8.53
C ASP A 173 4.92 -3.51 8.33
N MET A 174 5.65 -2.46 7.94
CA MET A 174 5.07 -1.16 7.64
C MET A 174 4.06 -1.23 6.48
N ALA A 175 4.40 -1.93 5.39
CA ALA A 175 3.55 -2.06 4.22
C ALA A 175 2.25 -2.81 4.56
N ARG A 176 2.35 -3.97 5.19
CA ARG A 176 1.19 -4.78 5.59
C ARG A 176 0.28 -4.05 6.58
N SER A 177 0.86 -3.38 7.57
CA SER A 177 0.12 -2.58 8.54
C SER A 177 -0.61 -1.41 7.87
N ALA A 178 0.07 -0.69 6.99
CA ALA A 178 -0.53 0.40 6.23
C ALA A 178 -1.65 -0.08 5.31
N PHE A 179 -1.46 -1.17 4.58
CA PHE A 179 -2.48 -1.76 3.70
C PHE A 179 -3.75 -2.12 4.47
N LYS A 180 -3.61 -2.80 5.62
CA LYS A 180 -4.76 -3.11 6.48
C LYS A 180 -5.52 -1.85 6.90
N THR A 181 -4.78 -0.78 7.24
CA THR A 181 -5.39 0.48 7.66
C THR A 181 -6.09 1.18 6.50
N HIS A 182 -5.47 1.26 5.31
CA HIS A 182 -6.10 1.81 4.11
C HIS A 182 -7.43 1.10 3.78
N ARG A 183 -7.47 -0.21 3.88
CA ARG A 183 -8.69 -0.99 3.64
C ARG A 183 -9.85 -0.61 4.56
N ASN A 184 -9.59 -0.13 5.78
CA ASN A 184 -10.63 0.34 6.69
C ASN A 184 -11.34 1.62 6.22
N TYR A 185 -10.76 2.29 5.23
CA TYR A 185 -11.33 3.50 4.62
C TYR A 185 -12.07 3.26 3.31
N LEU A 186 -12.12 2.00 2.84
CA LEU A 186 -12.89 1.63 1.65
C LEU A 186 -14.39 1.78 1.91
N GLY A 187 -15.09 2.35 0.94
CA GLY A 187 -16.54 2.51 1.00
C GLY A 187 -17.04 3.56 1.97
N LEU A 188 -16.16 4.35 2.60
CA LEU A 188 -16.58 5.46 3.44
C LEU A 188 -17.04 6.65 2.59
N PRO A 189 -17.95 7.50 3.12
CA PRO A 189 -18.36 8.74 2.45
C PRO A 189 -17.16 9.61 2.08
N GLY A 190 -17.20 10.20 0.89
CA GLY A 190 -16.09 10.99 0.35
C GLY A 190 -14.98 10.17 -0.32
N THR A 191 -15.15 8.85 -0.42
CA THR A 191 -14.23 7.92 -1.12
C THR A 191 -12.75 8.17 -0.80
N PRO A 192 -12.36 8.18 0.49
CA PRO A 192 -10.98 8.49 0.86
C PRO A 192 -9.98 7.44 0.38
N VAL A 193 -10.42 6.21 0.14
CA VAL A 193 -9.67 5.11 -0.47
C VAL A 193 -10.62 4.32 -1.38
N GLU A 194 -10.15 3.98 -2.57
CA GLU A 194 -10.89 3.18 -3.54
C GLU A 194 -9.98 2.17 -4.24
N TRP A 195 -10.57 1.13 -4.79
CA TRP A 195 -9.89 0.22 -5.70
C TRP A 195 -9.95 0.78 -7.11
N ILE A 196 -8.80 0.82 -7.77
CA ILE A 196 -8.69 1.18 -9.18
C ILE A 196 -7.94 0.10 -9.95
N ASP A 197 -8.26 -0.07 -11.21
CA ASP A 197 -7.48 -0.90 -12.11
C ASP A 197 -6.19 -0.16 -12.48
N GLN A 198 -5.08 -0.88 -12.40
CA GLN A 198 -3.77 -0.37 -12.78
C GLN A 198 -3.22 -1.18 -13.96
N TYR A 199 -2.81 -0.48 -15.01
CA TYR A 199 -2.28 -1.10 -16.22
C TYR A 199 -0.84 -0.67 -16.43
N ALA A 200 0.05 -1.65 -16.60
CA ALA A 200 1.41 -1.41 -17.07
C ALA A 200 1.42 -1.51 -18.60
N ILE A 201 1.87 -0.48 -19.28
CA ILE A 201 2.07 -0.47 -20.73
C ILE A 201 3.55 -0.70 -21.00
N SER A 202 3.88 -1.71 -21.81
CA SER A 202 5.22 -2.02 -22.24
C SER A 202 5.21 -2.44 -23.70
N ASP A 203 6.22 -2.05 -24.46
CA ASP A 203 6.47 -2.53 -25.83
C ASP A 203 7.08 -3.93 -25.82
N ASP A 204 7.57 -4.39 -24.67
CA ASP A 204 8.14 -5.72 -24.51
C ASP A 204 7.03 -6.74 -24.22
N THR A 205 7.19 -7.97 -24.76
CA THR A 205 6.38 -9.12 -24.36
C THR A 205 6.55 -9.32 -22.85
N PRO A 206 5.46 -9.54 -22.07
CA PRO A 206 5.56 -9.74 -20.64
C PRO A 206 6.53 -10.88 -20.32
N ARG A 207 7.75 -10.56 -19.91
CA ARG A 207 8.64 -11.53 -19.26
C ARG A 207 8.06 -11.73 -17.86
N ASN A 208 7.94 -12.99 -17.45
CA ASN A 208 7.59 -13.35 -16.09
C ASN A 208 8.25 -12.35 -15.12
N SER A 209 7.44 -11.62 -14.40
CA SER A 209 7.85 -10.50 -13.55
C SER A 209 8.69 -10.94 -12.37
N GLN A 210 9.95 -11.26 -12.63
CA GLN A 210 11.01 -11.26 -11.63
C GLN A 210 11.96 -10.15 -12.03
N ALA A 211 11.99 -9.10 -11.21
CA ALA A 211 12.87 -7.93 -11.27
C ALA A 211 12.67 -6.99 -12.48
N SER A 212 11.76 -6.04 -12.37
CA SER A 212 11.92 -4.81 -13.13
C SER A 212 13.02 -3.97 -12.46
N GLU A 213 14.20 -3.97 -13.03
CA GLU A 213 15.29 -3.07 -12.68
C GLU A 213 14.84 -1.63 -13.01
N ASN A 214 14.41 -0.90 -12.00
CA ASN A 214 14.07 0.51 -12.15
C ASN A 214 15.37 1.34 -12.05
N THR A 215 16.18 1.29 -13.12
CA THR A 215 17.49 1.92 -13.25
C THR A 215 17.37 3.40 -13.64
N SER A 216 16.93 4.26 -12.73
CA SER A 216 17.10 5.70 -12.95
C SER A 216 18.47 6.24 -12.46
N THR A 217 19.27 5.43 -11.78
CA THR A 217 20.58 5.82 -11.22
C THR A 217 21.66 4.75 -11.40
N GLY A 218 21.39 3.66 -12.13
CA GLY A 218 22.34 2.57 -12.29
C GLY A 218 22.57 1.69 -11.05
N LYS A 219 21.84 1.92 -9.96
CA LYS A 219 21.90 1.09 -8.75
C LYS A 219 20.54 0.40 -8.53
N PRO A 220 20.54 -0.89 -8.16
CA PRO A 220 19.30 -1.59 -7.88
C PRO A 220 18.59 -0.97 -6.65
N VAL A 221 17.30 -0.71 -6.82
CA VAL A 221 16.41 -0.28 -5.72
C VAL A 221 15.82 -1.52 -5.09
N VAL A 222 15.67 -1.53 -3.76
CA VAL A 222 15.02 -2.65 -3.07
C VAL A 222 13.59 -2.78 -3.61
N GLN A 223 13.35 -3.86 -4.35
CA GLN A 223 12.04 -4.31 -4.76
C GLN A 223 11.76 -5.61 -4.00
N PHE A 224 10.65 -5.66 -3.32
CA PHE A 224 10.20 -6.87 -2.64
C PHE A 224 9.03 -7.45 -3.43
N ALA A 225 9.16 -8.73 -3.79
CA ALA A 225 8.13 -9.50 -4.47
C ALA A 225 6.93 -9.79 -3.54
#